data_4fab4353a9f9cd0b7da2cf99e87aaa62
#
_entry.id   4fab4353a9f9cd0b7da2cf99e87aaa62
#
_cell.length_a   1.000
_cell.length_b   1.000
_cell.length_c   1.000
_cell.angle_alpha   90.00
_cell.angle_beta   90.00
_cell.angle_gamma   90.00
#
_symmetry.space_group_name_H-M   'P 1'
#
loop_
_entity.id
_entity.type
_entity.pdbx_description
1 polymer ?
#
loop_
_entity_poly.entity_id
_entity_poly.type
_entity_poly.pdbx_seq_one_letter_code
_entity_poly.pdbx_strand_id
1 'polypeptide(L)'
;VSEQPEAEASLNELRDGLKEIREAQQRREGDLKTLHDRFGTLSGGVEALRGRANELALQVESVNSATEELREGLSLTRSELGQVKAELTDFRSQYERDQAVLAAQFELDRITEDWQRRFGNREKVRSLARGLVKQLTPQLVRSGALRTDNLRLFVEEHLVHDPDFWLAHATLAVAARLDGDDEIRLTAMGQAQGLDLGKANLFFSLAAARAGEHERAGNWMDGYLQHAVDPDRLGRDFLVVLDAVASRELGDLAHSYARQVMVRWGTEAAAGGTAARASVRRWTPQLRKLLTSPGDRFESLGQAYNGDWPALLEHWRLATVTTGTLAHLRKEFPPADRTSSSPGRVRYAETAIDRLIGHLEPDEAALHTKKEALRRFIEHRGNEKAAQEEHELRQEADAEVMDFTTLLDNAVFKPSQIALGDDARRLALMQMLPNLCTAAGELVAASVSHRPQNIRIAIEGWHTRLPTDPAASIDGKALADELETVLLERTEAEAAAVDRNLPRRVGGTAGGLSALVLAPFLLGGFFLALVLLVGAFAGVWGLLDVTRVPAERGRIREAGVVRRRSAQRRLQDVLSRRIEFFAEWNEHVARLPELCAWDPTGK
;
A
#
# COMPACT_ATOMS: atom_id res chain seq x y z
N VAL A 1 16.82 152.99 -18.78
CA VAL A 1 18.07 152.37 -18.58
C VAL A 1 18.02 151.57 -17.20
N SER A 2 17.68 150.32 -17.17
CA SER A 2 17.97 149.37 -16.08
C SER A 2 17.19 148.00 -16.26
N GLU A 3 17.47 147.27 -17.30
CA GLU A 3 16.92 145.88 -17.43
C GLU A 3 17.97 144.83 -17.92
N GLN A 4 19.25 145.22 -17.98
CA GLN A 4 20.28 144.26 -18.47
C GLN A 4 21.00 143.37 -17.46
N PRO A 5 21.05 143.61 -16.14
CA PRO A 5 21.81 142.70 -15.29
C PRO A 5 21.04 141.45 -14.80
N GLU A 6 19.65 141.47 -14.82
CA GLU A 6 18.87 140.27 -14.37
C GLU A 6 18.82 139.15 -15.39
N ALA A 7 18.83 139.52 -16.71
CA ALA A 7 18.83 138.54 -17.79
C ALA A 7 20.15 137.77 -17.91
N GLU A 8 21.30 138.41 -17.58
CA GLU A 8 22.61 137.80 -17.59
C GLU A 8 22.80 136.79 -16.42
N ALA A 9 22.22 137.16 -15.23
CA ALA A 9 22.27 136.26 -14.05
C ALA A 9 21.46 134.98 -14.29
N SER A 10 20.24 135.07 -14.87
CA SER A 10 19.42 133.93 -15.25
C SER A 10 20.03 133.03 -16.39
N LEU A 11 20.74 133.64 -17.30
CA LEU A 11 21.45 132.91 -18.37
C LEU A 11 22.69 132.17 -17.79
N ASN A 12 23.35 132.79 -16.80
CA ASN A 12 24.47 132.05 -16.12
C ASN A 12 23.98 130.94 -15.21
N GLU A 13 22.84 131.06 -14.52
CA GLU A 13 22.26 129.99 -13.72
C GLU A 13 21.77 128.80 -14.66
N LEU A 14 21.18 129.14 -15.80
CA LEU A 14 20.81 128.16 -16.78
C LEU A 14 22.03 127.45 -17.38
N ARG A 15 23.15 128.18 -17.55
CA ARG A 15 24.40 127.61 -18.11
C ARG A 15 25.08 126.71 -17.08
N ASP A 16 25.05 127.13 -15.82
CA ASP A 16 25.60 126.31 -14.74
C ASP A 16 24.73 125.07 -14.50
N GLY A 17 23.36 125.23 -14.56
CA GLY A 17 22.44 124.09 -14.49
C GLY A 17 22.62 123.13 -15.64
N LEU A 18 22.80 123.66 -16.88
CA LEU A 18 23.13 122.77 -18.04
C LEU A 18 24.45 122.11 -17.92
N LYS A 19 25.45 122.76 -17.29
CA LYS A 19 26.77 122.17 -16.97
C LYS A 19 26.66 121.05 -15.97
N GLU A 20 25.91 121.26 -14.86
CA GLU A 20 25.66 120.22 -13.90
C GLU A 20 24.91 118.97 -14.47
N ILE A 21 23.90 119.28 -15.29
CA ILE A 21 23.18 118.18 -16.01
C ILE A 21 24.12 117.43 -16.92
N ARG A 22 25.00 118.13 -17.62
CA ARG A 22 25.96 117.47 -18.55
C ARG A 22 27.01 116.68 -17.80
N GLU A 23 27.49 117.18 -16.64
CA GLU A 23 28.38 116.45 -15.74
C GLU A 23 27.66 115.28 -15.07
N ALA A 24 26.40 115.42 -14.71
CA ALA A 24 25.57 114.30 -14.24
C ALA A 24 25.27 113.28 -15.30
N GLN A 25 25.03 113.67 -16.57
CA GLN A 25 24.92 112.77 -17.70
C GLN A 25 26.24 112.01 -18.01
N GLN A 26 27.38 112.68 -17.95
CA GLN A 26 28.69 112.04 -18.11
C GLN A 26 29.02 111.04 -17.00
N ARG A 27 28.67 111.40 -15.75
CA ARG A 27 28.77 110.50 -14.59
C ARG A 27 27.90 109.25 -14.78
N ARG A 28 26.59 109.50 -15.20
CA ARG A 28 25.68 108.34 -15.55
C ARG A 28 26.21 107.48 -16.70
N GLU A 29 26.71 108.12 -17.77
CA GLU A 29 27.36 107.35 -18.86
C GLU A 29 28.56 106.56 -18.41
N GLY A 30 29.39 107.17 -17.53
CA GLY A 30 30.53 106.44 -16.86
C GLY A 30 30.05 105.28 -16.02
N ASP A 31 29.01 105.54 -15.21
CA ASP A 31 28.41 104.50 -14.35
C ASP A 31 27.76 103.35 -15.16
N LEU A 32 27.04 103.75 -16.26
CA LEU A 32 26.47 102.73 -17.17
C LEU A 32 27.52 101.93 -17.90
N LYS A 33 28.63 102.56 -18.28
CA LYS A 33 29.77 101.83 -18.88
C LYS A 33 30.39 100.88 -17.88
N THR A 34 30.61 101.31 -16.64
CA THR A 34 31.19 100.49 -15.56
C THR A 34 30.20 99.36 -15.23
N LEU A 35 28.88 99.61 -15.22
CA LEU A 35 27.90 98.54 -15.02
C LEU A 35 27.89 97.57 -16.19
N HIS A 36 28.01 98.07 -17.43
CA HIS A 36 28.07 97.21 -18.60
C HIS A 36 29.31 96.32 -18.61
N ASP A 37 30.48 96.90 -18.25
CA ASP A 37 31.76 96.15 -18.12
C ASP A 37 31.68 95.08 -16.97
N ARG A 38 31.05 95.45 -15.85
CA ARG A 38 30.80 94.51 -14.77
C ARG A 38 29.81 93.44 -15.18
N PHE A 39 28.76 93.78 -15.94
CA PHE A 39 27.82 92.82 -16.47
C PHE A 39 28.49 91.87 -17.48
N GLY A 40 29.37 92.38 -18.30
CA GLY A 40 30.19 91.56 -19.22
C GLY A 40 31.12 90.64 -18.48
N THR A 41 31.76 91.11 -17.44
CA THR A 41 32.63 90.25 -16.58
C THR A 41 31.83 89.22 -15.80
N LEU A 42 30.65 89.62 -15.28
CA LEU A 42 29.75 88.66 -14.58
C LEU A 42 29.20 87.65 -15.59
N SER A 43 28.80 88.03 -16.77
CA SER A 43 28.30 87.17 -17.85
C SER A 43 29.41 86.15 -18.25
N GLY A 44 30.62 86.65 -18.44
CA GLY A 44 31.77 85.79 -18.76
C GLY A 44 32.10 84.80 -17.60
N GLY A 45 31.94 85.30 -16.33
CA GLY A 45 32.10 84.46 -15.14
C GLY A 45 31.04 83.35 -15.05
N VAL A 46 29.78 83.70 -15.37
CA VAL A 46 28.65 82.72 -15.44
C VAL A 46 28.89 81.67 -16.53
N GLU A 47 29.35 82.13 -17.71
CA GLU A 47 29.67 81.20 -18.80
C GLU A 47 30.82 80.26 -18.46
N ALA A 48 31.86 80.80 -17.83
CA ALA A 48 33.00 80.02 -17.32
C ALA A 48 32.56 78.99 -16.24
N LEU A 49 31.66 79.40 -15.32
CA LEU A 49 31.06 78.51 -14.34
C LEU A 49 30.19 77.43 -14.99
N ARG A 50 29.44 77.79 -16.01
CA ARG A 50 28.60 76.84 -16.79
C ARG A 50 29.47 75.85 -17.55
N GLY A 51 30.57 76.32 -18.12
CA GLY A 51 31.57 75.46 -18.75
C GLY A 51 32.17 74.45 -17.76
N ARG A 52 32.58 74.90 -16.54
CA ARG A 52 33.08 74.03 -15.50
C ARG A 52 32.02 73.07 -14.95
N ALA A 53 30.77 73.52 -14.84
CA ALA A 53 29.64 72.66 -14.41
C ALA A 53 29.39 71.53 -15.42
N ASN A 54 29.44 71.85 -16.73
CA ASN A 54 29.32 70.83 -17.80
C ASN A 54 30.50 69.88 -17.80
N GLU A 55 31.72 70.38 -17.62
CA GLU A 55 32.91 69.53 -17.50
C GLU A 55 32.84 68.59 -16.29
N LEU A 56 32.39 69.14 -15.13
CA LEU A 56 32.13 68.31 -13.94
C LEU A 56 31.01 67.29 -14.18
N ALA A 57 29.93 67.64 -14.91
CA ALA A 57 28.89 66.71 -15.25
C ALA A 57 29.40 65.54 -16.12
N LEU A 58 30.23 65.83 -17.11
CA LEU A 58 30.89 64.79 -17.91
C LEU A 58 31.87 63.93 -17.12
N GLN A 59 32.61 64.54 -16.18
CA GLN A 59 33.48 63.80 -15.26
C GLN A 59 32.69 62.90 -14.34
N VAL A 60 31.55 63.34 -13.78
CA VAL A 60 30.64 62.56 -12.96
C VAL A 60 30.04 61.37 -13.74
N GLU A 61 29.65 61.61 -15.00
CA GLU A 61 29.12 60.58 -15.90
C GLU A 61 30.20 59.55 -16.20
N SER A 62 31.42 59.98 -16.47
CA SER A 62 32.60 59.09 -16.66
C SER A 62 32.90 58.27 -15.41
N VAL A 63 32.83 58.88 -14.22
CA VAL A 63 33.02 58.17 -12.95
C VAL A 63 31.89 57.17 -12.68
N ASN A 64 30.65 57.56 -13.01
CA ASN A 64 29.53 56.64 -12.86
C ASN A 64 29.66 55.41 -13.79
N SER A 65 30.04 55.65 -15.09
CA SER A 65 30.28 54.55 -16.03
C SER A 65 31.41 53.62 -15.55
N ALA A 66 32.52 54.19 -15.08
CA ALA A 66 33.60 53.39 -14.52
C ALA A 66 33.19 52.66 -13.24
N THR A 67 32.30 53.25 -12.44
CA THR A 67 31.78 52.61 -11.24
C THR A 67 30.85 51.43 -11.58
N GLU A 68 30.02 51.56 -12.62
CA GLU A 68 29.19 50.43 -13.10
C GLU A 68 30.02 49.31 -13.72
N GLU A 69 31.06 49.65 -14.52
CA GLU A 69 32.01 48.64 -15.04
C GLU A 69 32.74 47.90 -13.91
N LEU A 70 33.13 48.63 -12.87
CA LEU A 70 33.75 48.04 -11.67
C LEU A 70 32.76 47.15 -10.89
N ARG A 71 31.49 47.55 -10.81
CA ARG A 71 30.43 46.72 -10.18
C ARG A 71 30.18 45.45 -10.97
N GLU A 72 30.06 45.55 -12.28
CA GLU A 72 29.93 44.38 -13.15
C GLU A 72 31.17 43.45 -13.04
N GLY A 73 32.35 44.00 -13.10
CA GLY A 73 33.58 43.25 -12.91
C GLY A 73 33.68 42.58 -11.53
N LEU A 74 33.28 43.28 -10.45
CA LEU A 74 33.21 42.71 -9.11
C LEU A 74 32.13 41.61 -9.00
N SER A 75 31.00 41.76 -9.68
CA SER A 75 29.94 40.73 -9.68
C SER A 75 30.39 39.47 -10.40
N LEU A 76 31.04 39.60 -11.54
CA LEU A 76 31.66 38.50 -12.29
C LEU A 76 32.73 37.78 -11.47
N THR A 77 33.68 38.56 -10.90
CA THR A 77 34.74 37.99 -10.04
C THR A 77 34.17 37.27 -8.81
N ARG A 78 33.07 37.81 -8.22
CA ARG A 78 32.39 37.16 -7.09
C ARG A 78 31.71 35.87 -7.49
N SER A 79 31.12 35.82 -8.70
CA SER A 79 30.53 34.61 -9.30
C SER A 79 31.60 33.57 -9.55
N GLU A 80 32.72 33.96 -10.19
CA GLU A 80 33.86 33.08 -10.46
C GLU A 80 34.50 32.54 -9.17
N LEU A 81 34.64 33.39 -8.15
CA LEU A 81 35.11 32.99 -6.82
C LEU A 81 34.13 32.00 -6.15
N GLY A 82 32.84 32.20 -6.35
CA GLY A 82 31.80 31.28 -5.90
C GLY A 82 31.92 29.90 -6.54
N GLN A 83 32.16 29.89 -7.87
CA GLN A 83 32.35 28.67 -8.64
C GLN A 83 33.66 27.95 -8.23
N VAL A 84 34.76 28.66 -8.17
CA VAL A 84 36.04 28.08 -7.72
C VAL A 84 35.96 27.54 -6.30
N LYS A 85 35.22 28.24 -5.40
CA LYS A 85 35.01 27.74 -4.05
C LYS A 85 34.16 26.46 -4.03
N ALA A 86 33.13 26.35 -4.88
CA ALA A 86 32.34 25.13 -5.04
C ALA A 86 33.18 23.98 -5.58
N GLU A 87 33.95 24.23 -6.66
CA GLU A 87 34.88 23.26 -7.26
C GLU A 87 35.94 22.78 -6.27
N LEU A 88 36.48 23.70 -5.47
CA LEU A 88 37.47 23.36 -4.44
C LEU A 88 36.85 22.52 -3.32
N THR A 89 35.60 22.80 -2.96
CA THR A 89 34.88 22.03 -1.95
C THR A 89 34.58 20.62 -2.48
N ASP A 90 34.15 20.51 -3.73
CA ASP A 90 33.92 19.22 -4.39
C ASP A 90 35.20 18.42 -4.53
N PHE A 91 36.28 19.06 -5.00
CA PHE A 91 37.59 18.43 -5.09
C PHE A 91 38.09 17.95 -3.73
N ARG A 92 37.95 18.78 -2.71
CA ARG A 92 38.31 18.38 -1.33
C ARG A 92 37.52 17.17 -0.87
N SER A 93 36.21 17.18 -1.10
CA SER A 93 35.35 16.06 -0.71
C SER A 93 35.63 14.78 -1.49
N GLN A 94 36.01 14.91 -2.76
CA GLN A 94 36.46 13.79 -3.59
C GLN A 94 37.81 13.26 -3.11
N TYR A 95 38.77 14.14 -2.83
CA TYR A 95 40.08 13.75 -2.32
C TYR A 95 39.97 13.05 -0.95
N GLU A 96 39.16 13.57 -0.04
CA GLU A 96 38.89 12.95 1.27
C GLU A 96 38.28 11.54 1.09
N ARG A 97 37.32 11.38 0.13
CA ARG A 97 36.76 10.07 -0.23
C ARG A 97 37.80 9.11 -0.81
N ASP A 98 38.62 9.58 -1.74
CA ASP A 98 39.66 8.75 -2.35
C ASP A 98 40.70 8.29 -1.32
N GLN A 99 41.08 9.16 -0.38
CA GLN A 99 41.94 8.82 0.76
C GLN A 99 41.29 7.78 1.66
N ALA A 100 40.00 7.92 1.96
CA ALA A 100 39.24 6.97 2.78
C ALA A 100 39.14 5.60 2.07
N VAL A 101 38.90 5.57 0.76
CA VAL A 101 38.89 4.34 -0.04
C VAL A 101 40.24 3.65 -0.03
N LEU A 102 41.35 4.39 -0.20
CA LEU A 102 42.69 3.84 -0.08
C LEU A 102 42.96 3.24 1.32
N ALA A 103 42.59 3.95 2.37
CA ALA A 103 42.72 3.44 3.74
C ALA A 103 41.87 2.17 3.95
N ALA A 104 40.64 2.14 3.39
CA ALA A 104 39.78 0.97 3.43
C ALA A 104 40.37 -0.23 2.63
N GLN A 105 41.05 0.01 1.52
CA GLN A 105 41.75 -1.03 0.75
C GLN A 105 42.88 -1.65 1.57
N PHE A 106 43.73 -0.84 2.19
CA PHE A 106 44.80 -1.35 3.06
C PHE A 106 44.23 -2.16 4.26
N GLU A 107 43.14 -1.68 4.87
CA GLU A 107 42.49 -2.41 5.97
C GLU A 107 41.84 -3.71 5.46
N LEU A 108 41.25 -3.71 4.26
CA LEU A 108 40.67 -4.90 3.62
C LEU A 108 41.77 -5.94 3.33
N ASP A 109 42.93 -5.52 2.83
CA ASP A 109 44.05 -6.42 2.59
C ASP A 109 44.55 -7.02 3.90
N ARG A 110 44.73 -6.22 4.94
CA ARG A 110 45.11 -6.67 6.28
C ARG A 110 44.10 -7.68 6.87
N ILE A 111 42.80 -7.40 6.75
CA ILE A 111 41.76 -8.31 7.22
C ILE A 111 41.73 -9.59 6.39
N THR A 112 42.02 -9.49 5.08
CA THR A 112 42.06 -10.66 4.20
C THR A 112 43.28 -11.55 4.53
N GLU A 113 44.43 -11.00 4.85
CA GLU A 113 45.58 -11.78 5.34
C GLU A 113 45.29 -12.43 6.70
N ASP A 114 44.66 -11.68 7.62
CA ASP A 114 44.26 -12.19 8.94
C ASP A 114 43.23 -13.32 8.81
N TRP A 115 42.25 -13.17 7.90
CA TRP A 115 41.30 -14.22 7.54
C TRP A 115 42.01 -15.48 7.03
N GLN A 116 42.91 -15.34 6.07
CA GLN A 116 43.65 -16.49 5.51
C GLN A 116 44.48 -17.20 6.58
N ARG A 117 45.08 -16.44 7.49
CA ARG A 117 45.92 -16.99 8.57
C ARG A 117 45.09 -17.76 9.60
N ARG A 118 43.92 -17.22 9.96
CA ARG A 118 43.06 -17.81 11.01
C ARG A 118 42.17 -18.90 10.45
N PHE A 119 41.51 -18.64 9.32
CA PHE A 119 40.41 -19.44 8.80
C PHE A 119 40.68 -20.06 7.42
N GLY A 120 41.84 -19.86 6.84
CA GLY A 120 42.20 -20.41 5.53
C GLY A 120 42.11 -21.95 5.49
N ASN A 121 42.33 -22.61 6.60
CA ASN A 121 42.15 -24.06 6.72
C ASN A 121 40.67 -24.45 6.67
N ARG A 122 39.79 -23.71 7.33
CA ARG A 122 38.33 -23.96 7.29
C ARG A 122 37.79 -23.80 5.86
N GLU A 123 38.28 -22.81 5.10
CA GLU A 123 37.88 -22.61 3.70
C GLU A 123 38.31 -23.78 2.79
N LYS A 124 39.51 -24.35 3.03
CA LYS A 124 39.94 -25.57 2.34
C LYS A 124 39.05 -26.76 2.71
N VAL A 125 38.70 -26.94 3.99
CA VAL A 125 37.77 -27.99 4.40
C VAL A 125 36.40 -27.82 3.77
N ARG A 126 35.85 -26.58 3.71
CA ARG A 126 34.60 -26.27 2.98
C ARG A 126 34.69 -26.65 1.51
N SER A 127 35.80 -26.36 0.87
CA SER A 127 36.06 -26.74 -0.53
C SER A 127 36.10 -28.25 -0.71
N LEU A 128 36.76 -28.96 0.19
CA LEU A 128 36.83 -30.43 0.21
C LEU A 128 35.45 -31.05 0.45
N ALA A 129 34.69 -30.52 1.41
CA ALA A 129 33.32 -30.96 1.71
C ALA A 129 32.40 -30.80 0.50
N ARG A 130 32.45 -29.62 -0.18
CA ARG A 130 31.72 -29.40 -1.43
C ARG A 130 32.13 -30.39 -2.53
N GLY A 131 33.43 -30.62 -2.67
CA GLY A 131 33.97 -31.60 -3.62
C GLY A 131 33.47 -33.02 -3.37
N LEU A 132 33.51 -33.47 -2.10
CA LEU A 132 32.98 -34.74 -1.68
C LEU A 132 31.47 -34.85 -1.94
N VAL A 133 30.71 -33.88 -1.49
CA VAL A 133 29.25 -33.85 -1.67
C VAL A 133 28.85 -33.91 -3.14
N LYS A 134 29.56 -33.20 -4.03
CA LYS A 134 29.29 -33.26 -5.48
C LYS A 134 29.50 -34.66 -6.08
N GLN A 135 30.42 -35.44 -5.50
CA GLN A 135 30.72 -36.82 -5.93
C GLN A 135 29.76 -37.85 -5.33
N LEU A 136 29.03 -37.52 -4.26
CA LEU A 136 28.06 -38.42 -3.64
C LEU A 136 26.84 -38.63 -4.56
N THR A 137 26.99 -39.47 -5.56
CA THR A 137 25.86 -39.92 -6.40
C THR A 137 25.52 -41.36 -6.08
N PRO A 138 24.23 -41.76 -6.20
CA PRO A 138 23.82 -43.14 -5.92
C PRO A 138 24.59 -44.19 -6.72
N GLN A 139 25.03 -43.82 -7.95
CA GLN A 139 25.80 -44.72 -8.79
C GLN A 139 27.23 -44.89 -8.30
N LEU A 140 27.92 -43.80 -7.98
CA LEU A 140 29.30 -43.81 -7.53
C LEU A 140 29.44 -44.45 -6.15
N VAL A 141 28.48 -44.20 -5.26
CA VAL A 141 28.46 -44.83 -3.92
C VAL A 141 28.26 -46.36 -4.03
N ARG A 142 27.29 -46.80 -4.86
CA ARG A 142 27.04 -48.27 -5.07
C ARG A 142 28.17 -48.98 -5.80
N SER A 143 28.89 -48.30 -6.70
CA SER A 143 30.01 -48.92 -7.40
C SER A 143 31.29 -49.04 -6.55
N GLY A 144 31.38 -48.37 -5.37
CA GLY A 144 32.61 -48.30 -4.56
C GLY A 144 33.77 -47.61 -5.30
N ALA A 145 33.48 -46.88 -6.38
CA ALA A 145 34.51 -46.27 -7.21
C ALA A 145 35.04 -44.93 -6.63
N LEU A 146 34.38 -44.42 -5.58
CA LEU A 146 34.84 -43.23 -4.87
C LEU A 146 36.05 -43.62 -3.99
N ARG A 147 37.22 -43.05 -4.34
CA ARG A 147 38.42 -43.14 -3.51
C ARG A 147 38.56 -41.85 -2.72
N THR A 148 38.57 -41.99 -1.41
CA THR A 148 38.64 -40.85 -0.49
C THR A 148 39.94 -40.75 0.29
N ASP A 149 40.90 -41.68 0.04
CA ASP A 149 42.20 -41.73 0.74
C ASP A 149 42.92 -40.38 0.83
N ASN A 150 43.05 -39.71 -0.31
CA ASN A 150 43.70 -38.38 -0.38
C ASN A 150 42.86 -37.29 0.36
N LEU A 151 41.55 -37.34 0.22
CA LEU A 151 40.67 -36.38 0.89
C LEU A 151 40.74 -36.57 2.40
N ARG A 152 40.77 -37.81 2.87
CA ARG A 152 40.89 -38.14 4.26
C ARG A 152 42.21 -37.60 4.85
N LEU A 153 43.35 -37.85 4.21
CA LEU A 153 44.64 -37.32 4.64
C LEU A 153 44.65 -35.79 4.73
N PHE A 154 44.06 -35.10 3.76
CA PHE A 154 43.94 -33.64 3.81
C PHE A 154 43.06 -33.16 4.96
N VAL A 155 41.93 -33.81 5.22
CA VAL A 155 41.06 -33.44 6.32
C VAL A 155 41.72 -33.70 7.67
N GLU A 156 42.42 -34.84 7.82
CA GLU A 156 43.18 -35.16 9.02
C GLU A 156 44.31 -34.16 9.30
N GLU A 157 45.03 -33.72 8.27
CA GLU A 157 46.01 -32.62 8.36
C GLU A 157 45.37 -31.31 8.85
N HIS A 158 44.18 -30.98 8.35
CA HIS A 158 43.48 -29.76 8.76
C HIS A 158 42.92 -29.84 10.18
N LEU A 159 42.52 -31.03 10.65
CA LEU A 159 42.08 -31.27 12.03
C LEU A 159 43.19 -31.05 13.06
N VAL A 160 44.45 -31.28 12.70
CA VAL A 160 45.59 -30.96 13.58
C VAL A 160 45.70 -29.47 13.87
N HIS A 161 45.29 -28.61 12.91
CA HIS A 161 45.37 -27.17 13.03
C HIS A 161 44.10 -26.54 13.63
N ASP A 162 42.93 -27.13 13.41
CA ASP A 162 41.64 -26.63 13.87
C ASP A 162 40.71 -27.82 14.26
N PRO A 163 40.94 -28.41 15.45
CA PRO A 163 40.20 -29.59 15.91
C PRO A 163 38.74 -29.26 16.24
N ASP A 164 38.41 -28.00 16.50
CA ASP A 164 37.08 -27.57 16.94
C ASP A 164 36.13 -27.26 15.77
N PHE A 165 36.58 -27.48 14.51
CA PHE A 165 35.76 -27.24 13.35
C PHE A 165 34.90 -28.45 12.99
N TRP A 166 33.63 -28.44 13.36
CA TRP A 166 32.67 -29.56 13.23
C TRP A 166 32.63 -30.13 11.78
N LEU A 167 32.71 -29.27 10.73
CA LEU A 167 32.61 -29.70 9.34
C LEU A 167 33.78 -30.58 8.90
N ALA A 168 34.97 -30.38 9.46
CA ALA A 168 36.12 -31.24 9.18
C ALA A 168 35.87 -32.68 9.68
N HIS A 169 35.38 -32.84 10.91
CA HIS A 169 34.97 -34.13 11.45
C HIS A 169 33.81 -34.75 10.67
N ALA A 170 32.79 -33.95 10.30
CA ALA A 170 31.68 -34.43 9.51
C ALA A 170 32.11 -34.91 8.11
N THR A 171 33.03 -34.19 7.47
CA THR A 171 33.60 -34.58 6.16
C THR A 171 34.43 -35.85 6.28
N LEU A 172 35.26 -35.99 7.36
CA LEU A 172 36.03 -37.19 7.66
C LEU A 172 35.11 -38.39 7.88
N ALA A 173 34.01 -38.24 8.64
CA ALA A 173 33.05 -39.30 8.89
C ALA A 173 32.40 -39.82 7.59
N VAL A 174 32.06 -38.93 6.65
CA VAL A 174 31.52 -39.34 5.34
C VAL A 174 32.58 -40.01 4.48
N ALA A 175 33.82 -39.49 4.46
CA ALA A 175 34.94 -40.12 3.75
C ALA A 175 35.26 -41.51 4.29
N ALA A 176 35.44 -41.66 5.60
CA ALA A 176 35.70 -42.94 6.26
C ALA A 176 34.59 -43.98 6.01
N ARG A 177 33.37 -43.54 5.92
CA ARG A 177 32.24 -44.39 5.54
C ARG A 177 32.37 -44.94 4.12
N LEU A 178 32.78 -44.11 3.16
CA LEU A 178 32.97 -44.57 1.77
C LEU A 178 34.13 -45.53 1.62
N ASP A 179 35.15 -45.41 2.50
CA ASP A 179 36.29 -46.31 2.58
C ASP A 179 36.00 -47.58 3.39
N GLY A 180 34.84 -47.66 4.07
CA GLY A 180 34.45 -48.79 4.90
C GLY A 180 35.14 -48.83 6.28
N ASP A 181 35.73 -47.71 6.73
CA ASP A 181 36.39 -47.59 8.03
C ASP A 181 35.39 -47.16 9.11
N ASP A 182 34.76 -48.10 9.74
CA ASP A 182 33.72 -47.85 10.73
C ASP A 182 34.26 -47.25 12.04
N GLU A 183 35.52 -47.50 12.43
CA GLU A 183 36.10 -46.96 13.65
C GLU A 183 36.31 -45.45 13.53
N ILE A 184 36.96 -45.00 12.46
CA ILE A 184 37.15 -43.58 12.18
C ILE A 184 35.82 -42.90 11.94
N ARG A 185 34.90 -43.55 11.21
CA ARG A 185 33.57 -43.01 10.94
C ARG A 185 32.82 -42.69 12.23
N LEU A 186 32.75 -43.65 13.19
CA LEU A 186 32.03 -43.47 14.44
C LEU A 186 32.67 -42.40 15.33
N THR A 187 34.00 -42.37 15.38
CA THR A 187 34.73 -41.39 16.16
C THR A 187 34.53 -39.96 15.59
N ALA A 188 34.75 -39.80 14.31
CA ALA A 188 34.58 -38.50 13.63
C ALA A 188 33.12 -38.02 13.69
N MET A 189 32.16 -38.91 13.52
CA MET A 189 30.74 -38.57 13.64
C MET A 189 30.40 -38.09 15.05
N GLY A 190 30.87 -38.78 16.09
CA GLY A 190 30.68 -38.37 17.47
C GLY A 190 31.32 -37.03 17.81
N GLN A 191 32.52 -36.74 17.24
CA GLN A 191 33.18 -35.45 17.40
C GLN A 191 32.40 -34.33 16.70
N ALA A 192 31.95 -34.54 15.45
CA ALA A 192 31.13 -33.57 14.73
C ALA A 192 29.84 -33.20 15.49
N GLN A 193 29.14 -34.21 16.02
CA GLN A 193 27.93 -34.03 16.83
C GLN A 193 28.22 -33.38 18.19
N GLY A 194 29.35 -33.68 18.80
CA GLY A 194 29.77 -33.05 20.05
C GLY A 194 30.06 -31.56 19.90
N LEU A 195 30.55 -31.14 18.73
CA LEU A 195 30.84 -29.74 18.43
C LEU A 195 29.59 -28.96 17.99
N ASP A 196 28.80 -29.52 17.10
CA ASP A 196 27.53 -28.92 16.66
C ASP A 196 26.56 -30.04 16.22
N LEU A 197 25.67 -30.44 17.13
CA LEU A 197 24.69 -31.49 16.89
C LEU A 197 23.76 -31.17 15.71
N GLY A 198 23.31 -29.91 15.62
CA GLY A 198 22.37 -29.49 14.63
C GLY A 198 22.96 -29.50 13.23
N LYS A 199 24.10 -28.83 13.05
CA LYS A 199 24.77 -28.76 11.75
C LYS A 199 25.27 -30.14 11.31
N ALA A 200 25.80 -30.94 12.22
CA ALA A 200 26.26 -32.28 11.90
C ALA A 200 25.11 -33.21 11.44
N ASN A 201 23.99 -33.23 12.15
CA ASN A 201 22.83 -34.04 11.78
C ASN A 201 22.25 -33.59 10.42
N LEU A 202 22.13 -32.28 10.19
CA LEU A 202 21.67 -31.74 8.91
C LEU A 202 22.62 -32.10 7.76
N PHE A 203 23.94 -32.00 7.98
CA PHE A 203 24.95 -32.39 6.99
C PHE A 203 24.85 -33.86 6.62
N PHE A 204 24.76 -34.75 7.63
CA PHE A 204 24.64 -36.19 7.42
C PHE A 204 23.31 -36.54 6.71
N SER A 205 22.22 -35.86 7.05
CA SER A 205 20.94 -36.04 6.36
C SER A 205 21.04 -35.71 4.89
N LEU A 206 21.55 -34.52 4.56
CA LEU A 206 21.68 -34.02 3.18
C LEU A 206 22.69 -34.86 2.36
N ALA A 207 23.82 -35.25 2.97
CA ALA A 207 24.81 -36.12 2.34
C ALA A 207 24.25 -37.53 2.06
N ALA A 208 23.51 -38.13 3.00
CA ALA A 208 22.85 -39.41 2.82
C ALA A 208 21.77 -39.36 1.72
N ALA A 209 20.97 -38.30 1.68
CA ALA A 209 19.97 -38.08 0.63
C ALA A 209 20.62 -38.02 -0.77
N ARG A 210 21.73 -37.30 -0.87
CA ARG A 210 22.49 -37.19 -2.13
C ARG A 210 23.12 -38.54 -2.54
N ALA A 211 23.53 -39.35 -1.58
CA ALA A 211 23.99 -40.74 -1.80
C ALA A 211 22.85 -41.70 -2.19
N GLY A 212 21.60 -41.28 -2.13
CA GLY A 212 20.40 -42.08 -2.37
C GLY A 212 19.97 -42.94 -1.18
N GLU A 213 20.47 -42.66 0.02
CA GLU A 213 20.21 -43.40 1.25
C GLU A 213 19.10 -42.70 2.06
N HIS A 214 17.91 -42.69 1.50
CA HIS A 214 16.77 -41.89 2.02
C HIS A 214 16.32 -42.31 3.43
N GLU A 215 16.46 -43.57 3.81
CA GLU A 215 16.15 -44.02 5.17
C GLU A 215 17.10 -43.39 6.22
N ARG A 216 18.41 -43.41 5.92
CA ARG A 216 19.40 -42.75 6.80
C ARG A 216 19.23 -41.22 6.80
N ALA A 217 18.94 -40.64 5.64
CA ALA A 217 18.65 -39.22 5.53
C ALA A 217 17.48 -38.83 6.46
N GLY A 218 16.41 -39.63 6.47
CA GLY A 218 15.27 -39.43 7.37
C GLY A 218 15.64 -39.47 8.83
N ASN A 219 16.41 -40.47 9.27
CA ASN A 219 16.83 -40.62 10.67
C ASN A 219 17.69 -39.43 11.15
N TRP A 220 18.61 -38.95 10.32
CA TRP A 220 19.40 -37.76 10.64
C TRP A 220 18.55 -36.47 10.63
N MET A 221 17.58 -36.38 9.75
CA MET A 221 16.64 -35.23 9.69
C MET A 221 15.78 -35.19 10.96
N ASP A 222 15.33 -36.32 11.46
CA ASP A 222 14.60 -36.39 12.73
C ASP A 222 15.43 -35.82 13.88
N GLY A 223 16.70 -36.25 14.00
CA GLY A 223 17.62 -35.72 15.01
C GLY A 223 17.84 -34.18 14.87
N TYR A 224 17.93 -33.68 13.65
CA TYR A 224 18.03 -32.23 13.41
C TYR A 224 16.76 -31.50 13.87
N LEU A 225 15.59 -31.92 13.41
CA LEU A 225 14.31 -31.26 13.68
C LEU A 225 13.92 -31.29 15.16
N GLN A 226 14.31 -32.36 15.88
CA GLN A 226 13.98 -32.52 17.30
C GLN A 226 14.88 -31.74 18.25
N HIS A 227 16.14 -31.56 17.90
CA HIS A 227 17.15 -31.09 18.85
C HIS A 227 17.82 -29.76 18.46
N ALA A 228 17.73 -29.37 17.20
CA ALA A 228 18.46 -28.20 16.69
C ALA A 228 17.57 -27.06 16.18
N VAL A 229 16.31 -27.35 15.93
CA VAL A 229 15.38 -26.33 15.38
C VAL A 229 14.55 -25.74 16.51
N ASP A 230 14.67 -24.42 16.69
CA ASP A 230 13.84 -23.65 17.60
C ASP A 230 12.60 -23.13 16.85
N PRO A 231 11.38 -23.60 17.18
CA PRO A 231 10.16 -23.17 16.48
C PRO A 231 9.82 -21.68 16.66
N ASP A 232 10.40 -21.02 17.68
CA ASP A 232 10.19 -19.59 17.90
C ASP A 232 11.15 -18.71 17.09
N ARG A 233 12.20 -19.34 16.47
CA ARG A 233 13.25 -18.63 15.74
C ARG A 233 13.66 -19.35 14.46
N LEU A 234 12.73 -19.48 13.53
CA LEU A 234 12.97 -20.09 12.23
C LEU A 234 13.59 -19.07 11.26
N GLY A 235 14.82 -19.33 10.84
CA GLY A 235 15.55 -18.49 9.90
C GLY A 235 15.41 -19.00 8.46
N ARG A 236 15.98 -18.22 7.54
CA ARG A 236 15.94 -18.46 6.08
C ARG A 236 16.55 -19.83 5.69
N ASP A 237 17.58 -20.29 6.41
CA ASP A 237 18.20 -21.60 6.13
C ASP A 237 17.25 -22.74 6.42
N PHE A 238 16.45 -22.64 7.50
CA PHE A 238 15.40 -23.61 7.79
C PHE A 238 14.35 -23.69 6.67
N LEU A 239 13.99 -22.56 6.04
CA LEU A 239 13.01 -22.55 4.94
C LEU A 239 13.49 -23.40 3.76
N VAL A 240 14.78 -23.31 3.41
CA VAL A 240 15.36 -24.13 2.33
C VAL A 240 15.38 -25.62 2.70
N VAL A 241 15.67 -25.95 3.97
CA VAL A 241 15.59 -27.32 4.46
C VAL A 241 14.16 -27.83 4.42
N LEU A 242 13.20 -27.00 4.81
CA LEU A 242 11.77 -27.33 4.77
C LEU A 242 11.31 -27.61 3.33
N ASP A 243 11.78 -26.85 2.35
CA ASP A 243 11.51 -27.08 0.94
C ASP A 243 12.08 -28.42 0.45
N ALA A 244 13.31 -28.75 0.85
CA ALA A 244 13.94 -30.02 0.50
C ALA A 244 13.20 -31.23 1.12
N VAL A 245 12.71 -31.10 2.34
CA VAL A 245 11.91 -32.13 3.00
C VAL A 245 10.52 -32.25 2.39
N ALA A 246 9.85 -31.11 2.14
CA ALA A 246 8.51 -31.08 1.59
C ALA A 246 8.45 -31.62 0.15
N SER A 247 9.47 -31.32 -0.66
CA SER A 247 9.62 -31.86 -2.02
C SER A 247 10.03 -33.34 -2.07
N ARG A 248 10.25 -33.95 -0.89
CA ARG A 248 10.69 -35.35 -0.70
C ARG A 248 12.07 -35.68 -1.30
N GLU A 249 12.90 -34.66 -1.50
CA GLU A 249 14.29 -34.89 -1.94
C GLU A 249 15.09 -35.73 -0.93
N LEU A 250 14.74 -35.65 0.37
CA LEU A 250 15.33 -36.45 1.44
C LEU A 250 14.61 -37.79 1.69
N GLY A 251 13.57 -38.09 0.92
CA GLY A 251 12.76 -39.30 1.01
C GLY A 251 11.50 -39.15 1.88
N ASP A 252 10.65 -40.18 1.82
CA ASP A 252 9.35 -40.18 2.51
C ASP A 252 9.47 -40.19 4.05
N LEU A 253 10.53 -40.82 4.57
CA LEU A 253 10.76 -40.89 6.02
C LEU A 253 11.05 -39.49 6.60
N ALA A 254 11.94 -38.71 5.95
CA ALA A 254 12.24 -37.34 6.34
C ALA A 254 10.97 -36.49 6.32
N HIS A 255 10.18 -36.60 5.26
CA HIS A 255 8.90 -35.89 5.13
C HIS A 255 7.91 -36.27 6.25
N SER A 256 7.85 -37.58 6.63
CA SER A 256 7.00 -38.06 7.72
C SER A 256 7.41 -37.47 9.08
N TYR A 257 8.70 -37.49 9.38
CA TYR A 257 9.22 -36.91 10.61
C TYR A 257 9.00 -35.39 10.69
N ALA A 258 9.26 -34.66 9.62
CA ALA A 258 8.99 -33.22 9.59
C ALA A 258 7.50 -32.93 9.87
N ARG A 259 6.61 -33.70 9.25
CA ARG A 259 5.17 -33.57 9.50
C ARG A 259 4.81 -33.82 10.97
N GLN A 260 5.40 -34.86 11.61
CA GLN A 260 5.17 -35.15 13.01
C GLN A 260 5.69 -34.03 13.92
N VAL A 261 6.88 -33.51 13.66
CA VAL A 261 7.46 -32.41 14.41
C VAL A 261 6.64 -31.14 14.27
N MET A 262 6.19 -30.80 13.06
CA MET A 262 5.31 -29.65 12.83
C MET A 262 3.96 -29.79 13.55
N VAL A 263 3.37 -30.99 13.60
CA VAL A 263 2.16 -31.26 14.40
C VAL A 263 2.44 -31.01 15.88
N ARG A 264 3.58 -31.47 16.38
CA ARG A 264 3.98 -31.26 17.78
C ARG A 264 4.12 -29.74 18.07
N TRP A 265 4.85 -29.01 17.24
CA TRP A 265 4.98 -27.55 17.39
C TRP A 265 3.64 -26.82 17.34
N GLY A 266 2.74 -27.25 16.44
CA GLY A 266 1.38 -26.71 16.38
C GLY A 266 0.57 -27.00 17.64
N THR A 267 0.71 -28.19 18.23
CA THR A 267 0.05 -28.55 19.50
C THR A 267 0.65 -27.82 20.70
N GLU A 268 1.97 -27.68 20.76
CA GLU A 268 2.67 -26.92 21.80
C GLU A 268 2.27 -25.43 21.74
N ALA A 269 2.24 -24.84 20.57
CA ALA A 269 1.76 -23.47 20.35
C ALA A 269 0.27 -23.33 20.75
N ALA A 270 -0.54 -24.36 20.54
CA ALA A 270 -1.96 -24.37 20.92
C ALA A 270 -2.20 -24.63 22.41
N ALA A 271 -1.33 -25.38 23.09
CA ALA A 271 -1.47 -25.76 24.50
C ALA A 271 -1.52 -24.56 25.46
N GLY A 272 -0.98 -23.41 25.06
CA GLY A 272 -1.11 -22.15 25.78
C GLY A 272 -2.52 -21.56 25.81
N GLY A 273 -3.53 -22.16 25.15
CA GLY A 273 -4.94 -21.75 25.10
C GLY A 273 -5.17 -20.34 24.52
N THR A 274 -4.21 -19.46 24.67
CA THR A 274 -4.17 -18.09 24.10
C THR A 274 -3.66 -18.08 22.66
N ALA A 275 -2.71 -18.95 22.31
CA ALA A 275 -2.10 -19.00 20.99
C ALA A 275 -3.07 -19.52 19.92
N ALA A 276 -3.85 -20.58 20.20
CA ALA A 276 -4.88 -21.07 19.29
C ALA A 276 -5.95 -20.00 19.03
N ARG A 277 -6.43 -19.30 20.09
CA ARG A 277 -7.35 -18.18 19.94
C ARG A 277 -6.73 -16.99 19.22
N ALA A 278 -5.45 -16.73 19.44
CA ALA A 278 -4.71 -15.69 18.72
C ALA A 278 -4.57 -16.04 17.24
N SER A 279 -4.29 -17.32 16.91
CA SER A 279 -4.27 -17.83 15.54
C SER A 279 -5.64 -17.62 14.87
N VAL A 280 -6.72 -18.09 15.46
CA VAL A 280 -8.09 -17.89 14.94
C VAL A 280 -8.40 -16.41 14.75
N ARG A 281 -8.09 -15.54 15.71
CA ARG A 281 -8.28 -14.09 15.60
C ARG A 281 -7.46 -13.47 14.47
N ARG A 282 -6.25 -13.95 14.21
CA ARG A 282 -5.39 -13.49 13.12
C ARG A 282 -5.95 -13.87 11.75
N TRP A 283 -6.64 -15.02 11.65
CA TRP A 283 -7.21 -15.54 10.43
C TRP A 283 -8.54 -14.88 10.05
N THR A 284 -9.37 -14.55 11.03
CA THR A 284 -10.67 -13.92 10.80
C THR A 284 -10.61 -12.71 9.84
N PRO A 285 -9.67 -11.74 9.98
CA PRO A 285 -9.57 -10.63 9.03
C PRO A 285 -9.17 -11.06 7.61
N GLN A 286 -8.36 -12.10 7.48
CA GLN A 286 -7.94 -12.60 6.17
C GLN A 286 -9.11 -13.32 5.49
N LEU A 287 -9.85 -14.14 6.22
CA LEU A 287 -11.05 -14.81 5.72
C LEU A 287 -12.13 -13.80 5.31
N ARG A 288 -12.26 -12.70 6.05
CA ARG A 288 -13.19 -11.62 5.68
C ARG A 288 -12.87 -10.96 4.34
N LYS A 289 -11.62 -10.95 3.91
CA LYS A 289 -11.22 -10.45 2.58
C LYS A 289 -11.66 -11.37 1.45
N LEU A 290 -11.92 -12.64 1.75
CA LEU A 290 -12.36 -13.65 0.79
C LEU A 290 -13.89 -13.72 0.66
N LEU A 291 -14.64 -12.92 1.45
CA LEU A 291 -16.09 -12.87 1.36
C LEU A 291 -16.51 -12.33 0.00
N THR A 292 -17.52 -12.96 -0.58
CA THR A 292 -18.09 -12.54 -1.85
C THR A 292 -19.31 -11.64 -1.64
N SER A 293 -19.53 -10.72 -2.56
CA SER A 293 -20.74 -9.88 -2.58
C SER A 293 -21.65 -10.35 -3.71
N PRO A 294 -22.97 -10.41 -3.49
CA PRO A 294 -23.91 -10.81 -4.53
C PRO A 294 -24.11 -9.73 -5.62
N GLY A 295 -23.54 -8.52 -5.46
CA GLY A 295 -23.83 -7.38 -6.32
C GLY A 295 -25.31 -6.98 -6.25
N ASP A 296 -25.89 -6.59 -7.38
CA ASP A 296 -27.27 -6.11 -7.49
C ASP A 296 -28.31 -7.26 -7.63
N ARG A 297 -27.86 -8.52 -7.56
CA ARG A 297 -28.74 -9.70 -7.81
C ARG A 297 -29.98 -9.76 -6.92
N PHE A 298 -29.89 -9.25 -5.71
CA PHE A 298 -30.97 -9.30 -4.71
C PHE A 298 -31.54 -7.91 -4.38
N GLU A 299 -31.32 -6.93 -5.27
CA GLU A 299 -31.78 -5.56 -5.05
C GLU A 299 -33.31 -5.47 -4.86
N SER A 300 -34.07 -6.19 -5.68
CA SER A 300 -35.54 -6.21 -5.59
C SER A 300 -36.02 -6.78 -4.25
N LEU A 301 -35.36 -7.82 -3.73
CA LEU A 301 -35.61 -8.35 -2.40
C LEU A 301 -35.25 -7.33 -1.32
N GLY A 302 -34.12 -6.64 -1.46
CA GLY A 302 -33.68 -5.61 -0.54
C GLY A 302 -34.61 -4.41 -0.48
N GLN A 303 -35.12 -3.97 -1.63
CA GLN A 303 -36.13 -2.88 -1.71
C GLN A 303 -37.49 -3.25 -1.09
N ALA A 304 -37.87 -4.52 -1.15
CA ALA A 304 -39.09 -5.01 -0.56
C ALA A 304 -38.96 -5.40 0.93
N TYR A 305 -37.73 -5.65 1.39
CA TYR A 305 -37.47 -6.08 2.77
C TYR A 305 -37.76 -4.94 3.77
N ASN A 306 -38.70 -5.17 4.66
CA ASN A 306 -39.07 -4.23 5.73
C ASN A 306 -38.26 -4.52 7.01
N GLY A 307 -36.96 -4.31 6.95
CA GLY A 307 -36.00 -4.51 8.03
C GLY A 307 -34.66 -3.92 7.65
N ASP A 308 -33.60 -4.24 8.40
CA ASP A 308 -32.25 -3.81 8.12
C ASP A 308 -31.62 -4.73 7.04
N TRP A 309 -31.80 -4.36 5.78
CA TRP A 309 -31.21 -5.08 4.63
C TRP A 309 -29.71 -5.16 4.66
N PRO A 310 -28.96 -4.06 4.91
CA PRO A 310 -27.52 -4.11 5.04
C PRO A 310 -27.02 -5.13 6.06
N ALA A 311 -27.66 -5.20 7.23
CA ALA A 311 -27.32 -6.18 8.26
C ALA A 311 -27.61 -7.62 7.81
N LEU A 312 -28.76 -7.87 7.18
CA LEU A 312 -29.11 -9.19 6.66
C LEU A 312 -28.12 -9.64 5.57
N LEU A 313 -27.74 -8.73 4.68
CA LEU A 313 -26.78 -8.97 3.62
C LEU A 313 -25.38 -9.25 4.18
N GLU A 314 -24.95 -8.54 5.22
CA GLU A 314 -23.65 -8.79 5.86
C GLU A 314 -23.61 -10.20 6.48
N HIS A 315 -24.68 -10.65 7.12
CA HIS A 315 -24.74 -12.02 7.64
C HIS A 315 -24.77 -13.08 6.53
N TRP A 316 -25.41 -12.81 5.41
CA TRP A 316 -25.32 -13.67 4.21
C TRP A 316 -23.87 -13.72 3.69
N ARG A 317 -23.20 -12.57 3.60
CA ARG A 317 -21.79 -12.49 3.18
C ARG A 317 -20.89 -13.32 4.09
N LEU A 318 -21.10 -13.32 5.40
CA LEU A 318 -20.34 -14.17 6.33
C LEU A 318 -20.44 -15.65 5.97
N ALA A 319 -21.58 -16.13 5.49
CA ALA A 319 -21.73 -17.52 5.04
C ALA A 319 -20.85 -17.84 3.83
N THR A 320 -20.58 -16.86 2.94
CA THR A 320 -19.76 -17.06 1.74
C THR A 320 -18.30 -17.35 2.04
N VAL A 321 -17.86 -17.25 3.32
CA VAL A 321 -16.46 -17.52 3.73
C VAL A 321 -16.01 -18.90 3.29
N THR A 322 -16.87 -19.91 3.36
CA THR A 322 -16.55 -21.30 2.97
C THR A 322 -16.23 -21.41 1.49
N THR A 323 -17.09 -20.82 0.64
CA THR A 323 -16.92 -20.84 -0.82
C THR A 323 -15.75 -19.98 -1.26
N GLY A 324 -15.61 -18.77 -0.69
CA GLY A 324 -14.50 -17.87 -0.99
C GLY A 324 -13.15 -18.46 -0.59
N THR A 325 -13.09 -19.09 0.58
CA THR A 325 -11.86 -19.77 1.05
C THR A 325 -11.52 -20.97 0.18
N LEU A 326 -12.49 -21.83 -0.15
CA LEU A 326 -12.26 -22.96 -1.06
C LEU A 326 -11.78 -22.50 -2.43
N ALA A 327 -12.37 -21.46 -2.99
CA ALA A 327 -11.94 -20.89 -4.26
C ALA A 327 -10.50 -20.36 -4.20
N HIS A 328 -10.15 -19.66 -3.12
CA HIS A 328 -8.79 -19.19 -2.87
C HIS A 328 -7.80 -20.35 -2.76
N LEU A 329 -8.11 -21.34 -1.93
CA LEU A 329 -7.24 -22.51 -1.75
C LEU A 329 -7.03 -23.30 -3.06
N ARG A 330 -8.07 -23.49 -3.86
CA ARG A 330 -7.97 -24.16 -5.17
C ARG A 330 -7.12 -23.37 -6.17
N LYS A 331 -7.17 -22.04 -6.09
CA LYS A 331 -6.36 -21.17 -6.94
C LYS A 331 -4.88 -21.17 -6.53
N GLU A 332 -4.60 -21.03 -5.24
CA GLU A 332 -3.24 -20.93 -4.71
C GLU A 332 -2.52 -22.29 -4.62
N PHE A 333 -3.29 -23.37 -4.51
CA PHE A 333 -2.80 -24.75 -4.37
C PHE A 333 -3.44 -25.66 -5.42
N PRO A 334 -3.14 -25.46 -6.72
CA PRO A 334 -3.64 -26.33 -7.76
C PRO A 334 -3.15 -27.76 -7.54
N PRO A 335 -3.87 -28.79 -8.05
CA PRO A 335 -3.44 -30.18 -7.94
C PRO A 335 -2.00 -30.36 -8.44
N ALA A 336 -1.18 -31.08 -7.65
CA ALA A 336 0.21 -31.31 -8.01
C ALA A 336 0.28 -32.15 -9.29
N ASP A 337 0.82 -31.61 -10.35
CA ASP A 337 1.10 -32.36 -11.58
C ASP A 337 2.32 -33.25 -11.36
N ARG A 338 2.08 -34.49 -10.89
CA ARG A 338 3.12 -35.47 -10.53
C ARG A 338 3.89 -36.00 -11.74
N THR A 339 3.43 -35.69 -12.97
CA THR A 339 4.00 -36.19 -14.20
C THR A 339 5.09 -35.30 -14.79
N SER A 340 5.24 -34.08 -14.32
CA SER A 340 6.25 -33.16 -14.82
C SER A 340 7.58 -33.32 -14.06
N SER A 341 8.39 -34.29 -14.50
CA SER A 341 9.84 -34.26 -14.26
C SER A 341 10.45 -33.15 -15.12
N SER A 342 10.17 -31.88 -14.76
CA SER A 342 10.74 -30.73 -15.47
C SER A 342 12.25 -30.69 -15.24
N PRO A 343 13.08 -30.62 -16.31
CA PRO A 343 14.54 -30.58 -16.20
C PRO A 343 15.10 -29.30 -15.53
N GLY A 344 14.26 -28.44 -14.95
CA GLY A 344 14.61 -27.22 -14.23
C GLY A 344 14.15 -27.19 -12.76
N ARG A 345 13.77 -28.35 -12.18
CA ARG A 345 13.36 -28.36 -10.77
C ARG A 345 14.52 -27.93 -9.87
N VAL A 346 14.32 -26.89 -9.09
CA VAL A 346 15.29 -26.43 -8.08
C VAL A 346 15.57 -27.58 -7.13
N ARG A 347 16.85 -27.91 -6.94
CA ARG A 347 17.28 -28.93 -5.96
C ARG A 347 17.52 -28.26 -4.63
N TYR A 348 16.50 -28.24 -3.82
CA TYR A 348 16.54 -27.58 -2.51
C TYR A 348 17.58 -28.21 -1.59
N ALA A 349 17.72 -29.53 -1.59
CA ALA A 349 18.74 -30.24 -0.81
C ALA A 349 20.17 -29.83 -1.20
N GLU A 350 20.42 -29.58 -2.50
CA GLU A 350 21.73 -29.09 -2.98
C GLU A 350 21.99 -27.65 -2.50
N THR A 351 20.98 -26.79 -2.53
CA THR A 351 21.07 -25.44 -1.98
C THR A 351 21.25 -25.43 -0.47
N ALA A 352 20.55 -26.31 0.25
CA ALA A 352 20.64 -26.43 1.71
C ALA A 352 22.06 -26.87 2.15
N ILE A 353 22.64 -27.88 1.50
CA ILE A 353 23.97 -28.37 1.85
C ILE A 353 25.07 -27.36 1.48
N ASP A 354 24.95 -26.65 0.34
CA ASP A 354 25.91 -25.60 -0.03
C ASP A 354 25.87 -24.43 0.95
N ARG A 355 24.68 -24.02 1.43
CA ARG A 355 24.52 -23.01 2.49
C ARG A 355 25.10 -23.47 3.81
N LEU A 356 24.81 -24.73 4.21
CA LEU A 356 25.32 -25.29 5.46
C LEU A 356 26.86 -25.34 5.46
N ILE A 357 27.49 -25.80 4.37
CA ILE A 357 28.94 -25.82 4.22
C ILE A 357 29.52 -24.42 4.22
N GLY A 358 28.81 -23.46 3.61
CA GLY A 358 29.21 -22.05 3.55
C GLY A 358 28.94 -21.25 4.82
N HIS A 359 28.21 -21.83 5.79
CA HIS A 359 27.89 -21.15 7.05
C HIS A 359 29.19 -20.79 7.82
N LEU A 360 29.24 -19.53 8.25
CA LEU A 360 30.38 -19.03 9.02
C LEU A 360 30.16 -19.28 10.50
N GLU A 361 31.21 -19.74 11.17
CA GLU A 361 31.17 -19.86 12.62
C GLU A 361 31.15 -18.46 13.29
N PRO A 362 30.68 -18.33 14.54
CA PRO A 362 30.56 -17.03 15.20
C PRO A 362 31.86 -16.21 15.24
N ASP A 363 33.00 -16.88 15.37
CA ASP A 363 34.33 -16.27 15.36
C ASP A 363 34.75 -15.76 13.96
N GLU A 364 34.30 -16.42 12.91
CA GLU A 364 34.50 -16.00 11.51
C GLU A 364 33.55 -14.87 11.13
N ALA A 365 32.29 -14.92 11.57
CA ALA A 365 31.24 -14.00 11.17
C ALA A 365 31.60 -12.54 11.45
N ALA A 366 32.21 -12.25 12.61
CA ALA A 366 32.61 -10.89 12.99
C ALA A 366 33.64 -10.30 12.01
N LEU A 367 34.65 -11.09 11.63
CA LEU A 367 35.70 -10.66 10.70
C LEU A 367 35.17 -10.58 9.28
N HIS A 368 34.29 -11.48 8.88
CA HIS A 368 33.62 -11.48 7.59
C HIS A 368 32.72 -10.24 7.41
N THR A 369 31.92 -9.91 8.42
CA THR A 369 31.06 -8.72 8.40
C THR A 369 31.89 -7.46 8.19
N LYS A 370 33.03 -7.34 8.89
CA LYS A 370 33.94 -6.21 8.72
C LYS A 370 34.54 -6.18 7.31
N LYS A 371 34.95 -7.33 6.79
CA LYS A 371 35.47 -7.47 5.41
C LYS A 371 34.46 -7.05 4.36
N GLU A 372 33.22 -7.50 4.50
CA GLU A 372 32.15 -7.16 3.58
C GLU A 372 31.73 -5.67 3.68
N ALA A 373 31.73 -5.10 4.88
CA ALA A 373 31.48 -3.66 5.05
C ALA A 373 32.55 -2.80 4.33
N LEU A 374 33.83 -3.15 4.48
CA LEU A 374 34.92 -2.47 3.78
C LEU A 374 34.83 -2.64 2.26
N ARG A 375 34.51 -3.84 1.79
CA ARG A 375 34.33 -4.12 0.36
C ARG A 375 33.25 -3.24 -0.24
N ARG A 376 32.08 -3.14 0.41
CA ARG A 376 30.98 -2.25 -0.03
C ARG A 376 31.36 -0.79 0.01
N PHE A 377 32.06 -0.36 1.06
CA PHE A 377 32.55 1.01 1.15
C PHE A 377 33.45 1.36 -0.06
N ILE A 378 34.31 0.43 -0.47
CA ILE A 378 35.17 0.59 -1.65
C ILE A 378 34.34 0.59 -2.95
N GLU A 379 33.39 -0.33 -3.10
CA GLU A 379 32.47 -0.43 -4.25
C GLU A 379 31.65 0.85 -4.43
N HIS A 380 31.20 1.44 -3.32
CA HIS A 380 30.48 2.73 -3.31
C HIS A 380 31.39 3.97 -3.32
N ARG A 381 32.68 3.78 -3.64
CA ARG A 381 33.69 4.87 -3.78
C ARG A 381 33.70 5.82 -2.57
N GLY A 382 33.70 5.27 -1.37
CA GLY A 382 33.74 6.04 -0.12
C GLY A 382 32.43 6.71 0.27
N ASN A 383 31.31 6.37 -0.36
CA ASN A 383 30.00 6.82 0.08
C ASN A 383 29.51 5.92 1.22
N GLU A 384 29.84 6.32 2.45
CA GLU A 384 29.53 5.59 3.68
C GLU A 384 28.04 5.31 3.83
N LYS A 385 27.19 6.31 3.51
CA LYS A 385 25.74 6.18 3.65
C LYS A 385 25.15 5.10 2.73
N ALA A 386 25.53 5.10 1.45
CA ALA A 386 25.06 4.10 0.50
C ALA A 386 25.58 2.69 0.83
N ALA A 387 26.84 2.59 1.26
CA ALA A 387 27.44 1.33 1.68
C ALA A 387 26.75 0.76 2.94
N GLN A 388 26.40 1.61 3.89
CA GLN A 388 25.73 1.23 5.12
C GLN A 388 24.28 0.83 4.88
N GLU A 389 23.52 1.58 4.08
CA GLU A 389 22.14 1.24 3.70
C GLU A 389 22.07 -0.15 3.03
N GLU A 390 22.99 -0.45 2.09
CA GLU A 390 23.03 -1.78 1.48
C GLU A 390 23.42 -2.87 2.47
N HIS A 391 24.35 -2.56 3.39
CA HIS A 391 24.77 -3.50 4.43
C HIS A 391 23.62 -3.85 5.39
N GLU A 392 22.89 -2.85 5.86
CA GLU A 392 21.74 -3.01 6.75
C GLU A 392 20.62 -3.81 6.08
N LEU A 393 20.26 -3.48 4.82
CA LEU A 393 19.26 -4.23 4.06
C LEU A 393 19.60 -5.72 3.91
N ARG A 394 20.87 -6.05 3.69
CA ARG A 394 21.30 -7.45 3.61
C ARG A 394 21.31 -8.14 4.96
N GLN A 395 21.76 -7.45 6.00
CA GLN A 395 21.72 -7.99 7.37
C GLN A 395 20.29 -8.23 7.83
N GLU A 396 19.36 -7.31 7.56
CA GLU A 396 17.94 -7.48 7.85
C GLU A 396 17.37 -8.70 7.12
N ALA A 397 17.69 -8.85 5.82
CA ALA A 397 17.25 -9.99 5.02
C ALA A 397 17.80 -11.34 5.53
N ASP A 398 19.04 -11.36 6.04
CA ASP A 398 19.69 -12.58 6.57
C ASP A 398 19.29 -12.86 8.03
N ALA A 399 18.96 -11.81 8.80
CA ALA A 399 18.55 -11.91 10.20
C ALA A 399 17.03 -12.13 10.37
N GLU A 400 16.26 -12.14 9.26
CA GLU A 400 14.82 -12.35 9.33
C GLU A 400 14.52 -13.74 9.92
N VAL A 401 14.06 -13.73 11.15
CA VAL A 401 13.57 -14.91 11.86
C VAL A 401 12.09 -14.74 12.13
N MET A 402 11.36 -15.83 12.05
CA MET A 402 9.93 -15.87 12.34
C MET A 402 9.58 -17.05 13.22
N ASP A 403 8.53 -16.92 14.01
CA ASP A 403 7.98 -18.05 14.74
C ASP A 403 7.20 -18.98 13.80
N PHE A 404 7.02 -20.21 14.23
CA PHE A 404 6.34 -21.25 13.45
C PHE A 404 4.91 -20.85 13.03
N THR A 405 4.17 -20.15 13.88
CA THR A 405 2.81 -19.74 13.56
C THR A 405 2.79 -18.64 12.49
N THR A 406 3.73 -17.71 12.55
CA THR A 406 3.93 -16.68 11.54
C THR A 406 4.36 -17.27 10.20
N LEU A 407 5.26 -18.27 10.23
CA LEU A 407 5.66 -19.02 9.03
C LEU A 407 4.45 -19.66 8.36
N LEU A 408 3.61 -20.35 9.12
CA LEU A 408 2.41 -20.99 8.61
C LEU A 408 1.44 -19.96 8.00
N ASP A 409 1.17 -18.86 8.71
CA ASP A 409 0.28 -17.80 8.23
C ASP A 409 0.78 -17.19 6.91
N ASN A 410 2.09 -16.89 6.82
CA ASN A 410 2.68 -16.32 5.62
C ASN A 410 2.68 -17.31 4.45
N ALA A 411 2.96 -18.58 4.70
CA ALA A 411 2.96 -19.62 3.66
C ALA A 411 1.62 -19.74 2.93
N VAL A 412 0.51 -19.47 3.62
CA VAL A 412 -0.84 -19.59 3.08
C VAL A 412 -1.38 -18.27 2.54
N PHE A 413 -1.26 -17.17 3.28
CA PHE A 413 -1.92 -15.91 2.93
C PHE A 413 -1.02 -14.88 2.27
N LYS A 414 0.29 -14.98 2.46
CA LYS A 414 1.26 -14.00 1.96
C LYS A 414 2.45 -14.69 1.31
N PRO A 415 2.21 -15.52 0.28
CA PRO A 415 3.29 -16.30 -0.34
C PRO A 415 4.42 -15.45 -0.92
N SER A 416 4.12 -14.20 -1.29
CA SER A 416 5.13 -13.25 -1.79
C SER A 416 6.09 -12.73 -0.72
N GLN A 417 5.75 -12.87 0.58
CA GLN A 417 6.59 -12.43 1.70
C GLN A 417 7.53 -13.53 2.21
N ILE A 418 7.37 -14.76 1.73
CA ILE A 418 8.17 -15.90 2.17
C ILE A 418 8.68 -16.68 0.95
N ALA A 419 9.97 -16.97 0.94
CA ALA A 419 10.59 -17.74 -0.14
C ALA A 419 10.43 -19.26 0.12
N LEU A 420 9.19 -19.74 0.07
CA LEU A 420 8.86 -21.16 0.20
C LEU A 420 8.34 -21.74 -1.12
N GLY A 421 8.78 -22.94 -1.45
CA GLY A 421 8.26 -23.72 -2.56
C GLY A 421 6.83 -24.21 -2.33
N ASP A 422 6.15 -24.57 -3.41
CA ASP A 422 4.73 -25.00 -3.34
C ASP A 422 4.50 -26.23 -2.45
N ASP A 423 5.44 -27.18 -2.44
CA ASP A 423 5.32 -28.39 -1.62
C ASP A 423 5.42 -28.07 -0.12
N ALA A 424 6.32 -27.15 0.29
CA ALA A 424 6.42 -26.69 1.67
C ALA A 424 5.21 -25.86 2.09
N ARG A 425 4.68 -25.02 1.19
CA ARG A 425 3.43 -24.27 1.42
C ARG A 425 2.24 -25.23 1.63
N ARG A 426 2.15 -26.31 0.84
CA ARG A 426 1.13 -27.35 1.05
C ARG A 426 1.28 -28.03 2.40
N LEU A 427 2.51 -28.37 2.78
CA LEU A 427 2.79 -28.97 4.08
C LEU A 427 2.36 -28.03 5.23
N ALA A 428 2.67 -26.74 5.12
CA ALA A 428 2.23 -25.72 6.07
C ALA A 428 0.71 -25.61 6.14
N LEU A 429 0.03 -25.57 4.99
CA LEU A 429 -1.43 -25.52 4.94
C LEU A 429 -2.09 -26.72 5.62
N MET A 430 -1.56 -27.93 5.44
CA MET A 430 -2.06 -29.13 6.12
C MET A 430 -2.06 -28.97 7.65
N GLN A 431 -1.06 -28.30 8.20
CA GLN A 431 -0.99 -28.05 9.65
C GLN A 431 -1.97 -26.96 10.11
N MET A 432 -2.29 -26.03 9.22
CA MET A 432 -3.16 -24.89 9.51
C MET A 432 -4.65 -25.17 9.31
N LEU A 433 -4.98 -26.18 8.53
CA LEU A 433 -6.36 -26.47 8.13
C LEU A 433 -7.33 -26.58 9.33
N PRO A 434 -6.99 -27.22 10.46
CA PRO A 434 -7.87 -27.27 11.63
C PRO A 434 -8.22 -25.88 12.21
N ASN A 435 -7.23 -25.00 12.31
CA ASN A 435 -7.40 -23.64 12.80
C ASN A 435 -8.21 -22.79 11.82
N LEU A 436 -7.97 -22.94 10.53
CA LEU A 436 -8.73 -22.31 9.46
C LEU A 436 -10.20 -22.74 9.49
N CYS A 437 -10.46 -24.03 9.65
CA CYS A 437 -11.81 -24.56 9.82
C CYS A 437 -12.52 -23.98 11.04
N THR A 438 -11.80 -23.85 12.16
CA THR A 438 -12.35 -23.23 13.37
C THR A 438 -12.73 -21.77 13.12
N ALA A 439 -11.85 -20.98 12.51
CA ALA A 439 -12.09 -19.58 12.19
C ALA A 439 -13.26 -19.39 11.19
N ALA A 440 -13.31 -20.22 10.15
CA ALA A 440 -14.42 -20.22 9.20
C ALA A 440 -15.74 -20.65 9.87
N GLY A 441 -15.67 -21.66 10.75
CA GLY A 441 -16.81 -22.14 11.54
C GLY A 441 -17.40 -21.07 12.45
N GLU A 442 -16.57 -20.25 13.10
CA GLU A 442 -17.03 -19.11 13.91
C GLU A 442 -17.77 -18.06 13.05
N LEU A 443 -17.28 -17.75 11.85
CA LEU A 443 -17.95 -16.83 10.93
C LEU A 443 -19.28 -17.40 10.41
N VAL A 444 -19.30 -18.69 10.08
CA VAL A 444 -20.52 -19.38 9.67
C VAL A 444 -21.54 -19.43 10.82
N ALA A 445 -21.11 -19.74 12.06
CA ALA A 445 -21.97 -19.73 13.23
C ALA A 445 -22.56 -18.35 13.50
N ALA A 446 -21.76 -17.28 13.37
CA ALA A 446 -22.25 -15.91 13.46
C ALA A 446 -23.28 -15.58 12.37
N SER A 447 -23.08 -16.06 11.14
CA SER A 447 -24.03 -15.94 10.04
C SER A 447 -25.36 -16.61 10.36
N VAL A 448 -25.31 -17.85 10.82
CA VAL A 448 -26.53 -18.66 11.13
C VAL A 448 -27.29 -18.13 12.33
N SER A 449 -26.58 -17.69 13.39
CA SER A 449 -27.22 -17.18 14.63
C SER A 449 -28.04 -15.90 14.40
N HIS A 450 -27.75 -15.12 13.39
CA HIS A 450 -28.46 -13.89 13.05
C HIS A 450 -29.46 -14.06 11.90
N ARG A 451 -29.64 -15.28 11.40
CA ARG A 451 -30.61 -15.56 10.35
C ARG A 451 -32.02 -15.51 10.94
N PRO A 452 -32.91 -14.64 10.45
CA PRO A 452 -34.29 -14.61 10.92
C PRO A 452 -35.07 -15.84 10.46
N GLN A 453 -36.05 -16.30 11.24
CA GLN A 453 -36.94 -17.38 10.79
C GLN A 453 -37.93 -16.91 9.72
N ASN A 454 -38.31 -15.63 9.76
CA ASN A 454 -39.21 -15.00 8.81
C ASN A 454 -38.68 -13.62 8.43
N ILE A 455 -38.88 -13.24 7.20
CA ILE A 455 -38.62 -11.87 6.72
C ILE A 455 -39.96 -11.15 6.52
N ARG A 456 -39.98 -9.85 6.80
CA ARG A 456 -41.12 -8.97 6.49
C ARG A 456 -40.82 -8.28 5.15
N ILE A 457 -41.80 -8.35 4.26
CA ILE A 457 -41.72 -7.62 2.98
C ILE A 457 -42.83 -6.57 2.91
N ALA A 458 -42.55 -5.48 2.20
CA ALA A 458 -43.48 -4.38 1.95
C ALA A 458 -43.47 -4.06 0.46
N ILE A 459 -44.66 -4.08 -0.17
CA ILE A 459 -44.82 -3.71 -1.58
C ILE A 459 -46.01 -2.75 -1.65
N GLU A 460 -45.77 -1.51 -2.07
CA GLU A 460 -46.81 -0.49 -2.23
C GLU A 460 -47.70 -0.30 -0.99
N GLY A 461 -47.14 -0.51 0.22
CA GLY A 461 -47.86 -0.39 1.49
C GLY A 461 -48.60 -1.65 1.96
N TRP A 462 -48.57 -2.71 1.19
CA TRP A 462 -48.97 -4.05 1.65
C TRP A 462 -47.78 -4.71 2.35
N HIS A 463 -48.06 -5.44 3.45
CA HIS A 463 -47.04 -6.08 4.28
C HIS A 463 -47.38 -7.54 4.49
N THR A 464 -46.40 -8.41 4.33
CA THR A 464 -46.54 -9.83 4.66
C THR A 464 -45.25 -10.39 5.29
N ARG A 465 -45.36 -11.59 5.87
CA ARG A 465 -44.22 -12.33 6.42
C ARG A 465 -43.95 -13.57 5.58
N LEU A 466 -42.74 -13.75 5.16
CA LEU A 466 -42.29 -14.90 4.39
C LEU A 466 -41.30 -15.72 5.21
N PRO A 467 -41.40 -17.06 5.23
CA PRO A 467 -40.42 -17.91 5.86
C PRO A 467 -39.10 -17.80 5.13
N THR A 468 -37.98 -17.96 5.85
CA THR A 468 -36.62 -17.95 5.26
C THR A 468 -36.17 -19.32 4.76
N ASP A 469 -36.94 -20.37 5.05
CA ASP A 469 -36.70 -21.68 4.49
C ASP A 469 -37.05 -21.68 2.98
N PRO A 470 -36.08 -21.91 2.07
CA PRO A 470 -36.35 -21.97 0.64
C PRO A 470 -37.31 -23.13 0.25
N ALA A 471 -37.32 -24.20 1.04
CA ALA A 471 -38.18 -25.37 0.80
C ALA A 471 -39.63 -25.18 1.33
N ALA A 472 -39.88 -24.14 2.13
CA ALA A 472 -41.22 -23.85 2.65
C ALA A 472 -42.18 -23.51 1.50
N SER A 473 -43.28 -24.26 1.43
CA SER A 473 -44.34 -24.01 0.45
C SER A 473 -45.04 -22.68 0.74
N ILE A 474 -45.01 -21.79 -0.23
CA ILE A 474 -45.72 -20.51 -0.17
C ILE A 474 -46.76 -20.51 -1.28
N ASP A 475 -48.01 -20.27 -0.93
CA ASP A 475 -49.07 -20.05 -1.92
C ASP A 475 -48.90 -18.63 -2.51
N GLY A 476 -48.07 -18.56 -3.57
CA GLY A 476 -47.82 -17.30 -4.27
C GLY A 476 -49.07 -16.69 -4.91
N LYS A 477 -50.11 -17.54 -5.20
CA LYS A 477 -51.36 -17.08 -5.74
C LYS A 477 -52.20 -16.40 -4.67
N ALA A 478 -52.33 -17.02 -3.49
CA ALA A 478 -53.02 -16.41 -2.34
C ALA A 478 -52.40 -15.06 -1.94
N LEU A 479 -51.07 -14.95 -1.96
CA LEU A 479 -50.40 -13.68 -1.66
C LEU A 479 -50.64 -12.64 -2.76
N ALA A 480 -50.70 -13.03 -4.03
CA ALA A 480 -50.99 -12.13 -5.13
C ALA A 480 -52.43 -11.61 -5.08
N ASP A 481 -53.38 -12.48 -4.71
CA ASP A 481 -54.79 -12.13 -4.55
C ASP A 481 -55.01 -11.18 -3.34
N GLU A 482 -54.30 -11.41 -2.22
CA GLU A 482 -54.29 -10.52 -1.07
C GLU A 482 -53.72 -9.14 -1.41
N LEU A 483 -52.57 -9.10 -2.08
CA LEU A 483 -51.92 -7.86 -2.56
C LEU A 483 -52.87 -7.09 -3.49
N GLU A 484 -53.53 -7.79 -4.42
CA GLU A 484 -54.46 -7.18 -5.37
C GLU A 484 -55.66 -6.56 -4.63
N THR A 485 -56.22 -7.26 -3.64
CA THR A 485 -57.33 -6.78 -2.83
C THR A 485 -56.97 -5.49 -2.10
N VAL A 486 -55.83 -5.45 -1.41
CA VAL A 486 -55.38 -4.27 -0.66
C VAL A 486 -55.11 -3.07 -1.60
N LEU A 487 -54.51 -3.31 -2.76
CA LEU A 487 -54.24 -2.24 -3.74
C LEU A 487 -55.51 -1.74 -4.41
N LEU A 488 -56.53 -2.61 -4.57
CA LEU A 488 -57.84 -2.26 -5.11
C LEU A 488 -58.60 -1.39 -4.11
N GLU A 489 -58.68 -1.82 -2.83
CA GLU A 489 -59.29 -1.03 -1.73
C GLU A 489 -58.65 0.36 -1.62
N ARG A 490 -57.34 0.42 -1.72
CA ARG A 490 -56.59 1.69 -1.67
C ARG A 490 -56.89 2.60 -2.88
N THR A 491 -56.94 2.02 -4.09
CA THR A 491 -57.25 2.75 -5.31
C THR A 491 -58.70 3.31 -5.25
N GLU A 492 -59.67 2.51 -4.74
CA GLU A 492 -61.02 2.98 -4.57
C GLU A 492 -61.15 4.02 -3.46
N ALA A 493 -60.38 3.89 -2.37
CA ALA A 493 -60.29 4.92 -1.31
C ALA A 493 -59.70 6.23 -1.83
N GLU A 494 -58.63 6.17 -2.66
CA GLU A 494 -58.05 7.34 -3.33
C GLU A 494 -59.06 7.98 -4.30
N ALA A 495 -59.78 7.19 -5.07
CA ALA A 495 -60.85 7.66 -5.95
C ALA A 495 -62.03 8.28 -5.19
N ALA A 496 -62.44 7.68 -4.04
CA ALA A 496 -63.47 8.21 -3.18
C ALA A 496 -63.06 9.47 -2.41
N ALA A 497 -61.76 9.64 -2.14
CA ALA A 497 -61.23 10.87 -1.52
C ALA A 497 -61.39 12.10 -2.42
N VAL A 498 -61.40 11.91 -3.74
CA VAL A 498 -61.73 12.98 -4.71
C VAL A 498 -63.15 13.48 -4.50
N ASP A 499 -64.10 12.57 -4.18
CA ASP A 499 -65.47 12.94 -3.88
C ASP A 499 -65.64 13.69 -2.56
N ARG A 500 -64.96 13.26 -1.49
CA ARG A 500 -65.04 13.95 -0.20
C ARG A 500 -64.53 15.40 -0.24
N ASN A 501 -63.65 15.72 -1.18
CA ASN A 501 -63.16 17.08 -1.40
C ASN A 501 -64.11 17.91 -2.30
N LEU A 502 -65.08 17.29 -2.96
CA LEU A 502 -66.08 17.94 -3.80
C LEU A 502 -66.90 19.01 -3.04
N PRO A 503 -67.48 18.73 -1.85
CA PRO A 503 -68.25 19.74 -1.12
C PRO A 503 -67.40 20.92 -0.64
N ARG A 504 -66.11 20.76 -0.41
CA ARG A 504 -65.22 21.90 -0.13
C ARG A 504 -64.96 22.75 -1.38
N ARG A 505 -64.80 22.12 -2.54
CA ARG A 505 -64.62 22.78 -3.83
C ARG A 505 -65.92 23.47 -4.29
N VAL A 506 -67.06 22.78 -4.11
CA VAL A 506 -68.38 23.31 -4.43
C VAL A 506 -68.85 24.34 -3.39
N GLY A 507 -68.46 24.20 -2.11
CA GLY A 507 -68.78 25.18 -1.06
C GLY A 507 -68.13 26.55 -1.29
N GLY A 508 -66.91 26.57 -1.91
CA GLY A 508 -66.30 27.81 -2.37
C GLY A 508 -67.07 28.48 -3.51
N THR A 509 -67.69 27.70 -4.42
CA THR A 509 -68.47 28.21 -5.56
C THR A 509 -69.92 28.57 -5.13
N ALA A 510 -70.52 27.83 -4.18
CA ALA A 510 -71.80 28.17 -3.60
C ALA A 510 -71.74 29.46 -2.77
N GLY A 511 -70.62 29.70 -2.06
CA GLY A 511 -70.33 31.00 -1.43
C GLY A 511 -70.22 32.14 -2.42
N GLY A 512 -69.61 31.89 -3.58
CA GLY A 512 -69.55 32.84 -4.71
C GLY A 512 -70.91 33.11 -5.32
N LEU A 513 -71.75 32.09 -5.52
CA LEU A 513 -73.14 32.23 -6.03
C LEU A 513 -74.08 32.92 -5.01
N SER A 514 -73.93 32.65 -3.70
CA SER A 514 -74.65 33.35 -2.66
C SER A 514 -74.30 34.83 -2.57
N ALA A 515 -73.03 35.18 -2.82
CA ALA A 515 -72.56 36.56 -2.93
C ALA A 515 -73.17 37.25 -4.15
N LEU A 516 -73.42 36.52 -5.25
CA LEU A 516 -74.03 37.00 -6.48
C LEU A 516 -75.51 37.34 -6.30
N VAL A 517 -76.28 36.61 -5.45
CA VAL A 517 -77.70 36.84 -5.15
C VAL A 517 -77.89 37.99 -4.17
N LEU A 518 -76.91 38.25 -3.28
CA LEU A 518 -77.01 39.30 -2.25
C LEU A 518 -76.37 40.64 -2.71
N ALA A 519 -75.56 40.65 -3.74
CA ALA A 519 -74.84 41.82 -4.24
C ALA A 519 -75.77 42.93 -4.82
N PRO A 520 -76.87 42.65 -5.49
CA PRO A 520 -77.77 43.69 -6.01
C PRO A 520 -78.43 44.57 -4.93
N PHE A 521 -78.42 44.11 -3.68
CA PHE A 521 -79.05 44.84 -2.58
C PHE A 521 -78.17 45.85 -1.86
N LEU A 522 -76.85 45.83 -2.12
CA LEU A 522 -75.88 46.54 -1.27
C LEU A 522 -74.89 47.47 -2.01
N LEU A 523 -74.77 47.47 -3.35
CA LEU A 523 -73.67 48.16 -4.03
C LEU A 523 -74.09 48.77 -5.38
N GLY A 524 -73.71 50.03 -5.65
CA GLY A 524 -74.05 50.76 -6.86
C GLY A 524 -73.22 50.38 -8.11
N GLY A 525 -73.79 50.54 -9.26
CA GLY A 525 -73.46 50.31 -10.68
C GLY A 525 -72.18 49.68 -11.11
N PHE A 526 -71.03 50.22 -10.80
CA PHE A 526 -69.70 49.68 -11.28
C PHE A 526 -69.23 48.45 -10.52
N PHE A 527 -69.43 48.41 -9.21
CA PHE A 527 -69.10 47.27 -8.37
C PHE A 527 -70.01 46.05 -8.66
N LEU A 528 -71.26 46.28 -9.08
CA LEU A 528 -72.21 45.24 -9.48
C LEU A 528 -71.66 44.42 -10.68
N ALA A 529 -71.11 45.13 -11.70
CA ALA A 529 -70.57 44.50 -12.88
C ALA A 529 -69.33 43.63 -12.54
N LEU A 530 -68.44 44.10 -11.64
CA LEU A 530 -67.25 43.39 -11.20
C LEU A 530 -67.59 42.13 -10.39
N VAL A 531 -68.56 42.22 -9.46
CA VAL A 531 -69.02 41.09 -8.65
C VAL A 531 -69.74 40.05 -9.50
N LEU A 532 -70.53 40.45 -10.49
CA LEU A 532 -71.14 39.56 -11.48
C LEU A 532 -70.12 38.85 -12.35
N LEU A 533 -69.03 39.54 -12.76
CA LEU A 533 -67.98 38.98 -13.57
C LEU A 533 -67.11 37.98 -12.77
N VAL A 534 -66.77 38.30 -11.53
CA VAL A 534 -66.06 37.40 -10.62
C VAL A 534 -66.90 36.18 -10.21
N GLY A 535 -68.18 36.39 -9.96
CA GLY A 535 -69.12 35.32 -9.63
C GLY A 535 -69.40 34.38 -10.81
N ALA A 536 -69.55 34.94 -12.04
CA ALA A 536 -69.67 34.14 -13.25
C ALA A 536 -68.40 33.34 -13.53
N PHE A 537 -67.23 33.96 -13.33
CA PHE A 537 -65.94 33.28 -13.50
C PHE A 537 -65.75 32.16 -12.46
N ALA A 538 -66.10 32.39 -11.19
CA ALA A 538 -66.05 31.38 -10.14
C ALA A 538 -67.10 30.25 -10.39
N GLY A 539 -68.26 30.58 -10.91
CA GLY A 539 -69.30 29.60 -11.28
C GLY A 539 -68.87 28.71 -12.45
N VAL A 540 -68.33 29.32 -13.53
CA VAL A 540 -67.79 28.57 -14.69
C VAL A 540 -66.63 27.69 -14.28
N TRP A 541 -65.74 28.22 -13.43
CA TRP A 541 -64.58 27.42 -12.95
C TRP A 541 -65.00 26.27 -12.03
N GLY A 542 -65.98 26.48 -11.15
CA GLY A 542 -66.55 25.41 -10.35
C GLY A 542 -67.26 24.35 -11.18
N LEU A 543 -67.96 24.74 -12.25
CA LEU A 543 -68.62 23.79 -13.17
C LEU A 543 -67.58 22.98 -13.96
N LEU A 544 -66.51 23.64 -14.41
CA LEU A 544 -65.38 22.98 -15.07
C LEU A 544 -64.64 22.02 -14.14
N ASP A 545 -64.52 22.33 -12.83
CA ASP A 545 -63.87 21.48 -11.84
C ASP A 545 -64.72 20.24 -11.54
N VAL A 546 -66.03 20.38 -11.46
CA VAL A 546 -66.99 19.28 -11.31
C VAL A 546 -67.00 18.33 -12.50
N THR A 547 -66.88 18.84 -13.74
CA THR A 547 -66.82 18.00 -14.94
C THR A 547 -65.49 17.29 -15.11
N ARG A 548 -64.43 17.72 -14.40
CA ARG A 548 -63.11 17.05 -14.39
C ARG A 548 -63.03 15.87 -13.42
N VAL A 549 -63.92 15.80 -12.42
CA VAL A 549 -63.94 14.73 -11.40
C VAL A 549 -64.02 13.31 -11.98
N PRO A 550 -64.92 13.00 -12.94
CA PRO A 550 -64.99 11.67 -13.53
C PRO A 550 -63.71 11.32 -14.31
N ALA A 551 -63.05 12.31 -14.94
CA ALA A 551 -61.78 12.12 -15.65
C ALA A 551 -60.62 11.90 -14.68
N GLU A 552 -60.55 12.59 -13.52
CA GLU A 552 -59.60 12.35 -12.47
C GLU A 552 -59.75 10.95 -11.84
N ARG A 553 -60.97 10.50 -11.58
CA ARG A 553 -61.25 9.15 -11.14
C ARG A 553 -60.80 8.09 -12.15
N GLY A 554 -61.09 8.32 -13.43
CA GLY A 554 -60.64 7.47 -14.51
C GLY A 554 -59.12 7.31 -14.51
N ARG A 555 -58.38 8.42 -14.42
CA ARG A 555 -56.92 8.42 -14.32
C ARG A 555 -56.40 7.69 -13.10
N ILE A 556 -57.03 7.89 -11.92
CA ILE A 556 -56.64 7.18 -10.67
C ILE A 556 -56.85 5.67 -10.82
N ARG A 557 -57.99 5.25 -11.42
CA ARG A 557 -58.25 3.83 -11.66
C ARG A 557 -57.30 3.22 -12.69
N GLU A 558 -57.01 3.90 -13.79
CA GLU A 558 -56.05 3.47 -14.78
C GLU A 558 -54.64 3.36 -14.17
N ALA A 559 -54.18 4.38 -13.43
CA ALA A 559 -52.93 4.35 -12.69
C ALA A 559 -52.90 3.19 -11.66
N GLY A 560 -54.04 2.92 -11.01
CA GLY A 560 -54.22 1.79 -10.10
C GLY A 560 -54.05 0.42 -10.78
N VAL A 561 -54.54 0.27 -12.03
CA VAL A 561 -54.32 -0.96 -12.82
C VAL A 561 -52.86 -1.16 -13.14
N VAL A 562 -52.17 -0.11 -13.57
CA VAL A 562 -50.72 -0.17 -13.87
C VAL A 562 -49.94 -0.49 -12.60
N ARG A 563 -50.28 0.17 -11.46
CA ARG A 563 -49.64 -0.05 -10.17
C ARG A 563 -49.85 -1.48 -9.67
N ARG A 564 -51.03 -2.08 -9.82
CA ARG A 564 -51.32 -3.48 -9.44
C ARG A 564 -50.48 -4.44 -10.26
N ARG A 565 -50.44 -4.27 -11.59
CA ARG A 565 -49.60 -5.15 -12.46
C ARG A 565 -48.13 -5.07 -12.13
N SER A 566 -47.63 -3.86 -11.86
CA SER A 566 -46.21 -3.69 -11.46
C SER A 566 -45.93 -4.31 -10.10
N ALA A 567 -46.83 -4.17 -9.13
CA ALA A 567 -46.73 -4.78 -7.80
C ALA A 567 -46.75 -6.30 -7.84
N GLN A 568 -47.63 -6.89 -8.66
CA GLN A 568 -47.69 -8.36 -8.85
C GLN A 568 -46.36 -8.89 -9.48
N ARG A 569 -45.79 -8.20 -10.47
CA ARG A 569 -44.50 -8.59 -11.03
C ARG A 569 -43.40 -8.48 -9.98
N ARG A 570 -43.39 -7.38 -9.18
CA ARG A 570 -42.42 -7.23 -8.09
C ARG A 570 -42.58 -8.33 -7.03
N LEU A 571 -43.77 -8.72 -6.69
CA LEU A 571 -44.03 -9.83 -5.76
C LEU A 571 -43.43 -11.14 -6.29
N GLN A 572 -43.67 -11.48 -7.56
CA GLN A 572 -43.12 -12.68 -8.18
C GLN A 572 -41.60 -12.67 -8.19
N ASP A 573 -40.98 -11.54 -8.51
CA ASP A 573 -39.54 -11.40 -8.48
C ASP A 573 -39.00 -11.51 -7.04
N VAL A 574 -39.60 -10.88 -6.08
CA VAL A 574 -39.24 -10.98 -4.65
C VAL A 574 -39.34 -12.42 -4.15
N LEU A 575 -40.39 -13.16 -4.52
CA LEU A 575 -40.56 -14.57 -4.12
C LEU A 575 -39.44 -15.44 -4.72
N SER A 576 -39.11 -15.27 -5.99
CA SER A 576 -38.02 -16.03 -6.63
C SER A 576 -36.65 -15.65 -6.06
N ARG A 577 -36.36 -14.36 -5.89
CA ARG A 577 -35.11 -13.90 -5.28
C ARG A 577 -34.96 -14.33 -3.82
N ARG A 578 -36.04 -14.40 -3.07
CA ARG A 578 -36.01 -14.97 -1.72
C ARG A 578 -35.53 -16.42 -1.73
N ILE A 579 -36.12 -17.25 -2.59
CA ILE A 579 -35.71 -18.66 -2.70
C ILE A 579 -34.23 -18.75 -3.03
N GLU A 580 -33.75 -18.02 -4.06
CA GLU A 580 -32.37 -18.00 -4.47
C GLU A 580 -31.44 -17.54 -3.31
N PHE A 581 -31.76 -16.43 -2.65
CA PHE A 581 -30.95 -15.86 -1.58
C PHE A 581 -30.76 -16.84 -0.40
N PHE A 582 -31.84 -17.47 0.07
CA PHE A 582 -31.74 -18.39 1.19
C PHE A 582 -31.21 -19.78 0.78
N ALA A 583 -31.42 -20.21 -0.45
CA ALA A 583 -30.84 -21.43 -0.98
C ALA A 583 -29.31 -21.30 -1.09
N GLU A 584 -28.81 -20.20 -1.64
CA GLU A 584 -27.37 -19.91 -1.68
C GLU A 584 -26.78 -19.80 -0.27
N TRP A 585 -27.51 -19.15 0.67
CA TRP A 585 -27.06 -19.10 2.06
C TRP A 585 -26.88 -20.50 2.64
N ASN A 586 -27.86 -21.38 2.45
CA ASN A 586 -27.78 -22.78 2.90
C ASN A 586 -26.63 -23.52 2.23
N GLU A 587 -26.42 -23.32 0.94
CA GLU A 587 -25.34 -23.95 0.19
C GLU A 587 -23.97 -23.52 0.73
N HIS A 588 -23.79 -22.23 0.98
CA HIS A 588 -22.54 -21.72 1.55
C HIS A 588 -22.27 -22.32 2.93
N VAL A 589 -23.28 -22.37 3.81
CA VAL A 589 -23.16 -22.97 5.15
C VAL A 589 -22.84 -24.48 5.04
N ALA A 590 -23.49 -25.19 4.12
CA ALA A 590 -23.31 -26.63 3.94
C ALA A 590 -21.92 -27.02 3.41
N ARG A 591 -21.17 -26.09 2.84
CA ARG A 591 -19.79 -26.33 2.35
C ARG A 591 -18.71 -26.29 3.43
N LEU A 592 -19.04 -25.99 4.68
CA LEU A 592 -18.04 -25.99 5.77
C LEU A 592 -17.35 -27.35 5.95
N PRO A 593 -18.06 -28.50 5.93
CA PRO A 593 -17.40 -29.80 5.97
C PRO A 593 -16.48 -30.07 4.78
N GLU A 594 -16.84 -29.59 3.58
CA GLU A 594 -15.98 -29.67 2.38
C GLU A 594 -14.67 -28.91 2.57
N LEU A 595 -14.75 -27.70 3.14
CA LEU A 595 -13.55 -26.91 3.48
C LEU A 595 -12.66 -27.64 4.49
N CYS A 596 -13.25 -28.25 5.52
CA CYS A 596 -12.51 -28.96 6.56
C CYS A 596 -11.93 -30.30 6.09
N ALA A 597 -12.54 -30.92 5.11
CA ALA A 597 -12.06 -32.17 4.51
C ALA A 597 -11.17 -31.93 3.28
N TRP A 598 -10.94 -30.66 2.92
CA TRP A 598 -10.14 -30.33 1.75
C TRP A 598 -8.69 -30.79 1.90
N ASP A 599 -8.17 -31.51 0.88
CA ASP A 599 -6.80 -32.04 0.89
C ASP A 599 -5.95 -31.27 -0.13
N PRO A 600 -4.90 -30.54 0.32
CA PRO A 600 -3.99 -29.83 -0.57
C PRO A 600 -3.15 -30.76 -1.47
N THR A 601 -3.13 -32.07 -1.19
CA THR A 601 -2.40 -33.05 -2.00
C THR A 601 -3.18 -33.54 -3.22
N GLY A 602 -4.48 -33.21 -3.32
CA GLY A 602 -5.33 -33.57 -4.44
C GLY A 602 -5.61 -35.09 -4.56
N LYS A 603 -5.60 -35.83 -3.41
CA LYS A 603 -6.03 -37.22 -3.35
C LYS A 603 -7.53 -37.35 -3.20
#